data_d91dac84b5b07bdec61d4bd286b5d358
#
_entry.id   d91dac84b5b07bdec61d4bd286b5d358
#
_cell.length_a   1.000
_cell.length_b   1.000
_cell.length_c   1.000
_cell.angle_alpha   90.00
_cell.angle_beta   90.00
_cell.angle_gamma   90.00
#
_symmetry.space_group_name_H-M   'P 1'
#
loop_
_entity.id
_entity.type
_entity.pdbx_description
1 polymer ?
#
loop_
_entity_poly.entity_id
_entity_poly.type
_entity_poly.pdbx_seq_one_letter_code
_entity_poly.pdbx_strand_id
1 'polypeptide(L)'
;MSNYKPSQQEINNALWLACDTFRGTVDPSEYKNYILVFLFLKYLSDVWKDRYEAYKKEYGDDAELIKRRMKRERFVLPENCSFDYLVENQNAEDLGDRINKVLEKIEEANYEKLEGVFRNVDFNSEGNLGKTKDRNRRLKNLINDFHKPELNFRPSVIGTEDIIGNGYMYLIERFASDAGKKGGEFYTPHEVSQLLAKLLNPQPGDRICDPAIGSGSLSITVAEEVDGRDYRIYGQESNGSTWALCKMNMFLHGMDAADIRWCDTLNSPDLVENDELMTFDIVVANPPFSLDKWGKEEAKDDPYNRYHRGIPPKSRADYAFIQHMIETAKEKSGKVGVIVPHGVLFRSGAEGRIREALIKENLVEAVVGLPENLFFGTGIPAAIMIINKAKERDDILFIDASKGFEKGTRQNKLRDVDIDKIVATFEAFEEKDKYSYIASPAELEENDYNLNIPRYVDTFEPEPEVDIAAVQSEIEDLEGELTDVREKMNEYLKELGA
;
A
#
# COMPACT_ATOMS: atom_id res chain seq x y z
N MET A 1 -21.27 28.55 -18.22
CA MET A 1 -20.00 27.86 -17.89
C MET A 1 -20.30 26.38 -18.06
N SER A 2 -19.52 25.65 -18.85
CA SER A 2 -19.80 24.25 -19.14
C SER A 2 -19.77 23.44 -17.84
N ASN A 3 -20.78 22.58 -17.62
CA ASN A 3 -20.82 21.61 -16.52
C ASN A 3 -19.79 20.48 -16.75
N TYR A 4 -18.51 20.85 -16.99
CA TYR A 4 -17.47 19.84 -17.14
C TYR A 4 -17.16 19.24 -15.78
N LYS A 5 -17.42 17.93 -15.69
CA LYS A 5 -17.08 17.09 -14.55
C LYS A 5 -16.05 16.05 -15.02
N PRO A 6 -14.80 16.13 -14.57
CA PRO A 6 -13.78 15.20 -14.99
C PRO A 6 -14.07 13.79 -14.45
N SER A 7 -13.79 12.77 -15.26
CA SER A 7 -13.79 11.37 -14.85
C SER A 7 -12.55 11.04 -14.04
N GLN A 8 -12.59 9.95 -13.24
CA GLN A 8 -11.42 9.45 -12.51
C GLN A 8 -10.22 9.24 -13.43
N GLN A 9 -10.44 8.70 -14.63
CA GLN A 9 -9.37 8.44 -15.60
C GLN A 9 -8.73 9.71 -16.12
N GLU A 10 -9.50 10.76 -16.38
CA GLU A 10 -8.98 12.07 -16.81
C GLU A 10 -8.14 12.72 -15.70
N ILE A 11 -8.61 12.65 -14.46
CA ILE A 11 -7.85 13.12 -13.29
C ILE A 11 -6.54 12.35 -13.16
N ASN A 12 -6.58 11.02 -13.16
CA ASN A 12 -5.40 10.17 -13.05
C ASN A 12 -4.37 10.48 -14.16
N ASN A 13 -4.83 10.63 -15.39
CA ASN A 13 -3.97 11.00 -16.52
C ASN A 13 -3.34 12.38 -16.33
N ALA A 14 -4.12 13.39 -15.92
CA ALA A 14 -3.63 14.74 -15.69
C ALA A 14 -2.60 14.79 -14.54
N LEU A 15 -2.85 14.06 -13.44
CA LEU A 15 -1.93 13.93 -12.32
C LEU A 15 -0.62 13.25 -12.74
N TRP A 16 -0.71 12.19 -13.56
CA TRP A 16 0.49 11.47 -14.03
C TRP A 16 1.32 12.32 -15.00
N LEU A 17 0.66 13.11 -15.86
CA LEU A 17 1.33 14.06 -16.75
C LEU A 17 2.03 15.18 -15.98
N ALA A 18 1.49 15.64 -14.86
CA ALA A 18 2.16 16.66 -14.02
C ALA A 18 3.51 16.17 -13.46
N CYS A 19 3.69 14.85 -13.32
CA CYS A 19 4.97 14.26 -12.91
C CYS A 19 6.09 14.44 -13.95
N ASP A 20 5.75 14.69 -15.24
CA ASP A 20 6.73 14.91 -16.32
C ASP A 20 7.61 16.13 -16.07
N THR A 21 7.12 17.09 -15.29
CA THR A 21 7.90 18.25 -14.85
C THR A 21 9.21 17.87 -14.14
N PHE A 22 9.22 16.75 -13.41
CA PHE A 22 10.39 16.27 -12.65
C PHE A 22 11.06 15.03 -13.26
N ARG A 23 10.35 14.29 -14.10
CA ARG A 23 10.82 13.03 -14.69
C ARG A 23 12.12 13.23 -15.46
N GLY A 24 13.11 12.34 -15.20
CA GLY A 24 14.43 12.41 -15.81
C GLY A 24 15.38 13.48 -15.21
N THR A 25 14.93 14.29 -14.24
CA THR A 25 15.77 15.32 -13.59
C THR A 25 15.83 15.20 -12.08
N VAL A 26 14.82 14.63 -11.45
CA VAL A 26 14.74 14.37 -10.00
C VAL A 26 14.47 12.89 -9.79
N ASP A 27 15.04 12.29 -8.77
CA ASP A 27 14.80 10.87 -8.44
C ASP A 27 13.31 10.64 -8.11
N PRO A 28 12.68 9.55 -8.62
CA PRO A 28 11.29 9.23 -8.30
C PRO A 28 10.99 9.13 -6.81
N SER A 29 11.94 8.68 -6.01
CA SER A 29 11.80 8.61 -4.56
C SER A 29 11.69 9.99 -3.90
N GLU A 30 12.18 11.04 -4.57
CA GLU A 30 12.17 12.41 -4.09
C GLU A 30 11.00 13.22 -4.66
N TYR A 31 10.80 13.20 -5.99
CA TYR A 31 9.77 14.07 -6.58
C TYR A 31 8.33 13.67 -6.23
N LYS A 32 8.10 12.41 -5.82
CA LYS A 32 6.78 12.00 -5.32
C LYS A 32 6.28 12.92 -4.20
N ASN A 33 7.17 13.30 -3.28
CA ASN A 33 6.83 14.14 -2.14
C ASN A 33 6.36 15.53 -2.61
N TYR A 34 7.02 16.12 -3.61
CA TYR A 34 6.64 17.42 -4.20
C TYR A 34 5.25 17.34 -4.85
N ILE A 35 5.01 16.32 -5.65
CA ILE A 35 3.74 16.11 -6.35
C ILE A 35 2.59 15.89 -5.37
N LEU A 36 2.77 15.00 -4.39
CA LEU A 36 1.71 14.62 -3.45
C LEU A 36 1.37 15.76 -2.48
N VAL A 37 2.37 16.51 -2.01
CA VAL A 37 2.14 17.74 -1.22
C VAL A 37 1.43 18.80 -2.07
N PHE A 38 1.80 18.95 -3.33
CA PHE A 38 1.19 19.93 -4.22
C PHE A 38 -0.26 19.59 -4.56
N LEU A 39 -0.56 18.31 -4.75
CA LEU A 39 -1.93 17.79 -4.88
C LEU A 39 -2.75 18.11 -3.63
N PHE A 40 -2.20 17.86 -2.44
CA PHE A 40 -2.88 18.15 -1.19
C PHE A 40 -3.13 19.66 -1.00
N LEU A 41 -2.15 20.52 -1.29
CA LEU A 41 -2.32 21.96 -1.29
C LEU A 41 -3.43 22.43 -2.25
N LYS A 42 -3.46 21.86 -3.46
CA LYS A 42 -4.50 22.15 -4.45
C LYS A 42 -5.88 21.75 -3.95
N TYR A 43 -5.99 20.56 -3.36
CA TYR A 43 -7.23 20.10 -2.73
C TYR A 43 -7.72 21.06 -1.63
N LEU A 44 -6.85 21.40 -0.66
CA LEU A 44 -7.20 22.32 0.43
C LEU A 44 -7.71 23.65 -0.12
N SER A 45 -7.02 24.18 -1.12
CA SER A 45 -7.38 25.46 -1.76
C SER A 45 -8.72 25.40 -2.48
N ASP A 46 -8.98 24.35 -3.24
CA ASP A 46 -10.22 24.19 -4.00
C ASP A 46 -11.43 23.98 -3.09
N VAL A 47 -11.30 23.13 -2.06
CA VAL A 47 -12.37 22.91 -1.08
C VAL A 47 -12.68 24.20 -0.31
N TRP A 48 -11.63 24.92 0.13
CA TRP A 48 -11.80 26.19 0.84
C TRP A 48 -12.52 27.24 -0.03
N LYS A 49 -12.12 27.37 -1.30
CA LYS A 49 -12.72 28.30 -2.26
C LYS A 49 -14.19 27.96 -2.53
N ASP A 50 -14.52 26.68 -2.68
CA ASP A 50 -15.90 26.22 -2.91
C ASP A 50 -16.79 26.56 -1.70
N ARG A 51 -16.31 26.34 -0.48
CA ARG A 51 -16.99 26.72 0.75
C ARG A 51 -17.18 28.23 0.88
N TYR A 52 -16.15 29.01 0.57
CA TYR A 52 -16.23 30.46 0.58
C TYR A 52 -17.29 30.99 -0.40
N GLU A 53 -17.31 30.47 -1.63
CA GLU A 53 -18.31 30.84 -2.64
C GLU A 53 -19.73 30.43 -2.22
N ALA A 54 -19.89 29.27 -1.59
CA ALA A 54 -21.18 28.82 -1.03
C ALA A 54 -21.68 29.76 0.07
N TYR A 55 -20.82 30.14 1.01
CA TYR A 55 -21.20 31.08 2.08
C TYR A 55 -21.48 32.49 1.54
N LYS A 56 -20.72 32.94 0.53
CA LYS A 56 -20.99 34.22 -0.12
C LYS A 56 -22.36 34.23 -0.80
N LYS A 57 -22.76 33.10 -1.40
CA LYS A 57 -24.11 32.97 -1.99
C LYS A 57 -25.21 32.94 -0.94
N GLU A 58 -24.93 32.32 0.23
CA GLU A 58 -25.92 32.19 1.33
C GLU A 58 -26.08 33.47 2.14
N TYR A 59 -24.98 34.17 2.47
CA TYR A 59 -24.96 35.33 3.38
C TYR A 59 -24.75 36.68 2.68
N GLY A 60 -24.62 36.67 1.35
CA GLY A 60 -24.39 37.92 0.56
C GLY A 60 -23.05 38.55 0.91
N ASP A 61 -23.06 39.88 1.15
CA ASP A 61 -21.86 40.68 1.42
C ASP A 61 -21.47 40.78 2.91
N ASP A 62 -22.06 39.95 3.78
CA ASP A 62 -21.67 39.92 5.20
C ASP A 62 -20.30 39.24 5.40
N ALA A 63 -19.24 39.98 5.13
CA ALA A 63 -17.86 39.51 5.18
C ALA A 63 -17.47 38.99 6.57
N GLU A 64 -17.99 39.58 7.66
CA GLU A 64 -17.66 39.16 9.03
C GLU A 64 -18.29 37.80 9.37
N LEU A 65 -19.53 37.58 8.94
CA LEU A 65 -20.20 36.29 9.13
C LEU A 65 -19.50 35.20 8.31
N ILE A 66 -19.19 35.47 7.04
CA ILE A 66 -18.46 34.53 6.18
C ILE A 66 -17.11 34.16 6.82
N LYS A 67 -16.33 35.17 7.24
CA LYS A 67 -15.03 34.95 7.89
C LYS A 67 -15.16 34.10 9.16
N ARG A 68 -16.21 34.28 9.95
CA ARG A 68 -16.47 33.49 11.15
C ARG A 68 -16.84 32.04 10.83
N ARG A 69 -17.59 31.81 9.74
CA ARG A 69 -17.93 30.47 9.26
C ARG A 69 -16.69 29.76 8.71
N MET A 70 -15.90 30.42 7.89
CA MET A 70 -14.67 29.87 7.31
C MET A 70 -13.64 29.43 8.36
N LYS A 71 -13.58 30.08 9.52
CA LYS A 71 -12.73 29.66 10.65
C LYS A 71 -13.15 28.34 11.31
N ARG A 72 -14.35 27.82 11.01
CA ARG A 72 -14.89 26.58 11.54
C ARG A 72 -14.89 25.45 10.51
N GLU A 73 -14.38 25.73 9.32
CA GLU A 73 -14.22 24.70 8.29
C GLU A 73 -13.18 23.67 8.70
N ARG A 74 -13.26 22.51 8.05
CA ARG A 74 -12.36 21.37 8.26
C ARG A 74 -10.88 21.76 8.21
N PHE A 75 -10.52 22.64 7.28
CA PHE A 75 -9.21 23.27 7.16
C PHE A 75 -9.35 24.78 6.98
N VAL A 76 -8.45 25.53 7.60
CA VAL A 76 -8.39 26.99 7.50
C VAL A 76 -7.26 27.39 6.56
N LEU A 77 -7.57 28.17 5.52
CA LEU A 77 -6.54 28.78 4.68
C LEU A 77 -6.34 30.24 5.10
N PRO A 78 -5.11 30.60 5.51
CA PRO A 78 -4.75 32.01 5.75
C PRO A 78 -4.81 32.83 4.46
N GLU A 79 -4.86 34.15 4.61
CA GLU A 79 -4.79 35.08 3.50
C GLU A 79 -3.49 34.89 2.70
N ASN A 80 -3.56 34.94 1.38
CA ASN A 80 -2.44 34.71 0.46
C ASN A 80 -1.81 33.29 0.57
N CYS A 81 -2.59 32.29 0.95
CA CYS A 81 -2.14 30.90 1.04
C CYS A 81 -2.94 29.94 0.15
N SER A 82 -3.70 30.43 -0.81
CA SER A 82 -4.43 29.61 -1.78
C SER A 82 -3.56 29.20 -2.97
N PHE A 83 -4.01 28.18 -3.70
CA PHE A 83 -3.42 27.80 -4.97
C PHE A 83 -3.52 28.94 -6.00
N ASP A 84 -4.64 29.68 -6.02
CA ASP A 84 -4.82 30.84 -6.90
C ASP A 84 -3.75 31.91 -6.62
N TYR A 85 -3.37 32.14 -5.37
CA TYR A 85 -2.27 33.07 -5.03
C TYR A 85 -0.93 32.62 -5.66
N LEU A 86 -0.66 31.32 -5.70
CA LEU A 86 0.54 30.78 -6.36
C LEU A 86 0.48 30.96 -7.88
N VAL A 87 -0.70 30.78 -8.50
CA VAL A 87 -0.92 31.04 -9.94
C VAL A 87 -0.64 32.49 -10.26
N GLU A 88 -1.15 33.45 -9.50
CA GLU A 88 -0.93 34.88 -9.69
C GLU A 88 0.55 35.28 -9.54
N ASN A 89 1.28 34.56 -8.66
CA ASN A 89 2.69 34.85 -8.36
C ASN A 89 3.68 33.89 -9.02
N GLN A 90 3.27 33.09 -9.99
CA GLN A 90 4.10 32.02 -10.61
C GLN A 90 5.38 32.49 -11.31
N ASN A 91 5.50 33.82 -11.57
CA ASN A 91 6.66 34.44 -12.19
C ASN A 91 7.62 35.10 -11.17
N ALA A 92 7.38 34.95 -9.87
CA ALA A 92 8.23 35.51 -8.82
C ALA A 92 9.62 34.85 -8.82
N GLU A 93 10.67 35.63 -8.57
CA GLU A 93 12.04 35.14 -8.49
C GLU A 93 12.24 34.19 -7.27
N ASP A 94 11.49 34.43 -6.20
CA ASP A 94 11.49 33.70 -4.94
C ASP A 94 10.38 32.63 -4.86
N LEU A 95 9.94 32.07 -6.01
CA LEU A 95 8.76 31.18 -6.08
C LEU A 95 8.83 29.99 -5.13
N GLY A 96 9.98 29.31 -5.02
CA GLY A 96 10.15 28.16 -4.11
C GLY A 96 9.96 28.56 -2.64
N ASP A 97 10.52 29.68 -2.23
CA ASP A 97 10.37 30.22 -0.88
C ASP A 97 8.92 30.64 -0.58
N ARG A 98 8.21 31.18 -1.58
CA ARG A 98 6.77 31.50 -1.46
C ARG A 98 5.93 30.25 -1.23
N ILE A 99 6.19 29.18 -1.95
CA ILE A 99 5.48 27.90 -1.75
C ILE A 99 5.73 27.39 -0.34
N ASN A 100 6.98 27.35 0.12
CA ASN A 100 7.32 26.94 1.47
C ASN A 100 6.58 27.76 2.53
N LYS A 101 6.55 29.09 2.40
CA LYS A 101 5.81 29.99 3.31
C LYS A 101 4.30 29.77 3.29
N VAL A 102 3.73 29.43 2.14
CA VAL A 102 2.31 29.07 2.03
C VAL A 102 2.02 27.80 2.82
N LEU A 103 2.85 26.74 2.66
CA LEU A 103 2.70 25.50 3.39
C LEU A 103 2.87 25.68 4.89
N GLU A 104 3.89 26.41 5.33
CA GLU A 104 4.15 26.74 6.74
C GLU A 104 2.94 27.44 7.39
N LYS A 105 2.39 28.47 6.75
CA LYS A 105 1.21 29.18 7.26
C LYS A 105 -0.04 28.31 7.31
N ILE A 106 -0.21 27.41 6.34
CA ILE A 106 -1.34 26.44 6.34
C ILE A 106 -1.16 25.46 7.50
N GLU A 107 0.06 24.96 7.74
CA GLU A 107 0.37 24.07 8.86
C GLU A 107 0.11 24.77 10.20
N GLU A 108 0.59 25.99 10.39
CA GLU A 108 0.35 26.80 11.59
C GLU A 108 -1.14 27.03 11.87
N ALA A 109 -1.92 27.36 10.82
CA ALA A 109 -3.36 27.61 10.97
C ALA A 109 -4.17 26.32 11.25
N ASN A 110 -3.61 25.14 11.00
CA ASN A 110 -4.21 23.82 11.19
C ASN A 110 -3.33 22.90 12.03
N TYR A 111 -2.61 23.46 12.99
CA TYR A 111 -1.52 22.78 13.72
C TYR A 111 -1.93 21.40 14.29
N GLU A 112 -3.10 21.28 14.93
CA GLU A 112 -3.59 20.03 15.52
C GLU A 112 -3.69 18.87 14.49
N LYS A 113 -3.92 19.19 13.21
CA LYS A 113 -4.08 18.20 12.13
C LYS A 113 -2.83 18.02 11.29
N LEU A 114 -2.13 19.12 10.98
CA LEU A 114 -1.08 19.18 9.97
C LEU A 114 0.33 19.34 10.53
N GLU A 115 0.53 19.29 11.84
CA GLU A 115 1.88 19.39 12.42
C GLU A 115 2.84 18.39 11.78
N GLY A 116 3.93 18.88 11.19
CA GLY A 116 4.99 18.10 10.58
C GLY A 116 4.68 17.49 9.21
N VAL A 117 3.46 17.67 8.68
CA VAL A 117 3.04 17.06 7.39
C VAL A 117 3.85 17.60 6.21
N PHE A 118 4.28 18.87 6.25
CA PHE A 118 5.07 19.48 5.17
C PHE A 118 6.57 19.57 5.46
N ARG A 119 7.04 19.11 6.61
CA ARG A 119 8.43 19.25 7.09
C ARG A 119 9.49 18.67 6.16
N ASN A 120 9.15 17.62 5.44
CA ASN A 120 10.10 16.85 4.62
C ASN A 120 10.18 17.33 3.16
N VAL A 121 9.56 18.46 2.81
CA VAL A 121 9.53 18.97 1.44
C VAL A 121 9.98 20.43 1.42
N ASP A 122 11.06 20.70 0.68
CA ASP A 122 11.59 22.06 0.47
C ASP A 122 11.55 22.43 -1.02
N PHE A 123 10.58 23.25 -1.39
CA PHE A 123 10.43 23.75 -2.76
C PHE A 123 11.52 24.74 -3.16
N ASN A 124 12.40 25.12 -2.22
CA ASN A 124 13.57 25.96 -2.49
C ASN A 124 14.89 25.16 -2.55
N SER A 125 14.84 23.82 -2.45
CA SER A 125 15.99 22.94 -2.51
C SER A 125 16.74 23.03 -3.84
N GLU A 126 17.99 23.52 -3.81
CA GLU A 126 18.85 23.52 -4.99
C GLU A 126 19.32 22.10 -5.35
N GLY A 127 19.57 21.27 -4.33
CA GLY A 127 20.01 19.88 -4.51
C GLY A 127 19.01 19.04 -5.28
N ASN A 128 17.73 19.15 -4.96
CA ASN A 128 16.67 18.35 -5.57
C ASN A 128 16.08 19.02 -6.84
N LEU A 129 15.85 20.34 -6.81
CA LEU A 129 15.13 21.04 -7.86
C LEU A 129 16.04 21.86 -8.80
N GLY A 130 17.35 21.91 -8.52
CA GLY A 130 18.32 22.63 -9.32
C GLY A 130 18.41 24.14 -8.99
N LYS A 131 19.28 24.85 -9.74
CA LYS A 131 19.52 26.28 -9.55
C LYS A 131 18.25 27.13 -9.77
N THR A 132 18.19 28.30 -9.18
CA THR A 132 17.01 29.19 -9.12
C THR A 132 16.25 29.29 -10.44
N LYS A 133 16.91 29.51 -11.59
CA LYS A 133 16.24 29.62 -12.88
C LYS A 133 15.53 28.33 -13.31
N ASP A 134 16.20 27.19 -13.16
CA ASP A 134 15.63 25.88 -13.54
C ASP A 134 14.57 25.45 -12.55
N ARG A 135 14.80 25.66 -11.25
CA ARG A 135 13.82 25.42 -10.19
C ARG A 135 12.53 26.20 -10.44
N ASN A 136 12.61 27.52 -10.62
CA ASN A 136 11.43 28.36 -10.85
C ASN A 136 10.69 27.96 -12.13
N ARG A 137 11.40 27.57 -13.19
CA ARG A 137 10.78 27.05 -14.41
C ARG A 137 9.98 25.76 -14.13
N ARG A 138 10.54 24.80 -13.36
CA ARG A 138 9.86 23.57 -12.98
C ARG A 138 8.65 23.84 -12.10
N LEU A 139 8.79 24.68 -11.08
CA LEU A 139 7.69 25.03 -10.19
C LEU A 139 6.56 25.76 -10.93
N LYS A 140 6.89 26.63 -11.88
CA LYS A 140 5.90 27.28 -12.75
C LYS A 140 5.16 26.25 -13.61
N ASN A 141 5.88 25.29 -14.20
CA ASN A 141 5.25 24.23 -14.98
C ASN A 141 4.31 23.38 -14.10
N LEU A 142 4.75 23.01 -12.89
CA LEU A 142 3.93 22.28 -11.92
C LEU A 142 2.65 23.06 -11.57
N ILE A 143 2.73 24.37 -11.29
CA ILE A 143 1.57 25.21 -11.03
C ILE A 143 0.61 25.18 -12.24
N ASN A 144 1.13 25.33 -13.47
CA ASN A 144 0.30 25.30 -14.67
C ASN A 144 -0.35 23.92 -14.90
N ASP A 145 0.36 22.83 -14.62
CA ASP A 145 -0.19 21.48 -14.72
C ASP A 145 -1.35 21.27 -13.75
N PHE A 146 -1.20 21.70 -12.49
CA PHE A 146 -2.28 21.63 -11.50
C PHE A 146 -3.39 22.67 -11.68
N HIS A 147 -3.19 23.66 -12.55
CA HIS A 147 -4.22 24.66 -12.88
C HIS A 147 -5.17 24.20 -14.00
N LYS A 148 -4.93 23.03 -14.60
CA LYS A 148 -5.78 22.47 -15.66
C LYS A 148 -7.21 22.18 -15.17
N PRO A 149 -8.23 22.31 -16.04
CA PRO A 149 -9.65 22.07 -15.68
C PRO A 149 -9.91 20.67 -15.11
N GLU A 150 -9.16 19.66 -15.55
CA GLU A 150 -9.25 18.27 -15.09
C GLU A 150 -8.88 18.13 -13.62
N LEU A 151 -8.05 19.03 -13.09
CA LEU A 151 -7.61 19.05 -11.69
C LEU A 151 -8.35 20.12 -10.87
N ASN A 152 -9.62 20.34 -11.16
CA ASN A 152 -10.51 21.17 -10.35
C ASN A 152 -11.19 20.30 -9.28
N PHE A 153 -10.69 20.36 -8.06
CA PHE A 153 -11.12 19.51 -6.94
C PHE A 153 -12.23 20.11 -6.07
N ARG A 154 -12.93 21.12 -6.56
CA ARG A 154 -14.08 21.67 -5.84
C ARG A 154 -15.18 20.62 -5.68
N PRO A 155 -15.73 20.39 -4.47
CA PRO A 155 -16.84 19.48 -4.26
C PRO A 155 -18.03 19.73 -5.18
N SER A 156 -18.32 21.01 -5.50
CA SER A 156 -19.37 21.39 -6.45
C SER A 156 -19.12 20.93 -7.89
N VAL A 157 -17.88 20.56 -8.23
CA VAL A 157 -17.47 20.06 -9.57
C VAL A 157 -17.34 18.54 -9.57
N ILE A 158 -16.56 17.97 -8.65
CA ILE A 158 -16.28 16.52 -8.63
C ILE A 158 -17.36 15.68 -7.95
N GLY A 159 -18.07 16.24 -7.00
CA GLY A 159 -19.20 15.60 -6.28
C GLY A 159 -18.81 14.85 -5.03
N THR A 160 -17.80 13.97 -5.04
CA THR A 160 -17.35 13.17 -3.90
C THR A 160 -15.85 13.36 -3.64
N GLU A 161 -15.43 13.25 -2.37
CA GLU A 161 -14.01 13.31 -1.99
C GLU A 161 -13.24 12.08 -2.46
N ASP A 162 -13.90 10.93 -2.62
CA ASP A 162 -13.28 9.65 -3.01
C ASP A 162 -12.47 9.76 -4.32
N ILE A 163 -12.92 10.60 -5.26
CA ILE A 163 -12.23 10.84 -6.53
C ILE A 163 -10.80 11.35 -6.33
N ILE A 164 -10.58 12.21 -5.34
CA ILE A 164 -9.24 12.78 -5.07
C ILE A 164 -8.39 11.77 -4.32
N GLY A 165 -8.98 11.10 -3.33
CA GLY A 165 -8.33 10.01 -2.61
C GLY A 165 -7.85 8.93 -3.57
N ASN A 166 -8.70 8.49 -4.49
CA ASN A 166 -8.34 7.53 -5.54
C ASN A 166 -7.23 8.06 -6.47
N GLY A 167 -7.24 9.35 -6.80
CA GLY A 167 -6.16 9.97 -7.58
C GLY A 167 -4.82 9.98 -6.83
N TYR A 168 -4.86 10.21 -5.52
CA TYR A 168 -3.69 10.15 -4.64
C TYR A 168 -3.15 8.71 -4.54
N MET A 169 -4.03 7.73 -4.33
CA MET A 169 -3.68 6.30 -4.31
C MET A 169 -3.08 5.85 -5.63
N TYR A 170 -3.66 6.27 -6.76
CA TYR A 170 -3.11 6.00 -8.09
C TYR A 170 -1.67 6.52 -8.25
N LEU A 171 -1.38 7.75 -7.77
CA LEU A 171 -0.02 8.29 -7.80
C LEU A 171 0.94 7.48 -6.91
N ILE A 172 0.52 7.11 -5.70
CA ILE A 172 1.32 6.28 -4.80
C ILE A 172 1.69 4.97 -5.46
N GLU A 173 0.74 4.26 -6.06
CA GLU A 173 0.96 3.02 -6.81
C GLU A 173 1.99 3.21 -7.94
N ARG A 174 1.82 4.27 -8.74
CA ARG A 174 2.74 4.58 -9.85
C ARG A 174 4.14 4.89 -9.35
N PHE A 175 4.29 5.66 -8.28
CA PHE A 175 5.59 5.94 -7.68
C PHE A 175 6.23 4.70 -7.08
N ALA A 176 5.45 3.80 -6.49
CA ALA A 176 5.95 2.52 -6.01
C ALA A 176 6.48 1.66 -7.16
N SER A 177 5.75 1.60 -8.28
CA SER A 177 6.19 0.90 -9.51
C SER A 177 7.50 1.46 -10.07
N ASP A 178 7.66 2.80 -10.08
CA ASP A 178 8.87 3.44 -10.61
C ASP A 178 10.07 3.38 -9.65
N ALA A 179 9.82 3.33 -8.34
CA ALA A 179 10.86 3.23 -7.30
C ALA A 179 11.47 1.83 -7.15
N GLY A 180 10.91 0.81 -7.79
CA GLY A 180 11.42 -0.58 -7.75
C GLY A 180 11.46 -1.14 -6.33
N LYS A 181 12.63 -1.63 -5.86
CA LYS A 181 12.77 -2.25 -4.52
C LYS A 181 12.30 -1.36 -3.37
N LYS A 182 12.49 -0.06 -3.47
CA LYS A 182 12.01 0.89 -2.45
C LYS A 182 10.49 1.10 -2.49
N GLY A 183 9.83 0.75 -3.60
CA GLY A 183 8.39 0.91 -3.76
C GLY A 183 7.59 -0.04 -2.87
N GLY A 184 8.03 -1.29 -2.76
CA GLY A 184 7.39 -2.30 -1.93
C GLY A 184 7.43 -2.03 -0.42
N GLU A 185 8.29 -1.11 0.04
CA GLU A 185 8.40 -0.74 1.45
C GLU A 185 7.29 0.22 1.92
N PHE A 186 6.56 0.85 1.01
CA PHE A 186 5.53 1.84 1.38
C PHE A 186 4.17 1.64 0.71
N TYR A 187 4.01 0.61 -0.12
CA TYR A 187 2.76 0.35 -0.83
C TYR A 187 2.45 -1.14 -0.95
N THR A 188 1.24 -1.50 -0.61
CA THR A 188 0.68 -2.85 -0.81
C THR A 188 -0.21 -2.84 -2.06
N PRO A 189 -0.08 -3.80 -3.00
CA PRO A 189 -0.96 -3.89 -4.16
C PRO A 189 -2.43 -3.88 -3.74
N HIS A 190 -3.24 -3.10 -4.46
CA HIS A 190 -4.63 -2.84 -4.08
C HIS A 190 -5.44 -4.14 -3.95
N GLU A 191 -5.29 -5.07 -4.90
CA GLU A 191 -5.98 -6.37 -4.90
C GLU A 191 -5.58 -7.26 -3.72
N VAL A 192 -4.33 -7.14 -3.22
CA VAL A 192 -3.88 -7.86 -2.01
C VAL A 192 -4.47 -7.21 -0.76
N SER A 193 -4.59 -5.88 -0.75
CA SER A 193 -5.26 -5.15 0.33
C SER A 193 -6.74 -5.52 0.41
N GLN A 194 -7.43 -5.60 -0.73
CA GLN A 194 -8.83 -6.05 -0.81
C GLN A 194 -9.00 -7.50 -0.32
N LEU A 195 -8.12 -8.40 -0.75
CA LEU A 195 -8.15 -9.78 -0.27
C LEU A 195 -8.01 -9.84 1.25
N LEU A 196 -7.02 -9.14 1.80
CA LEU A 196 -6.78 -9.14 3.24
C LEU A 196 -7.94 -8.53 4.02
N ALA A 197 -8.53 -7.45 3.52
CA ALA A 197 -9.71 -6.81 4.09
C ALA A 197 -10.92 -7.77 4.16
N LYS A 198 -11.21 -8.47 3.07
CA LYS A 198 -12.30 -9.46 3.02
C LYS A 198 -12.04 -10.65 3.97
N LEU A 199 -10.80 -11.16 4.05
CA LEU A 199 -10.44 -12.25 4.96
C LEU A 199 -10.60 -11.87 6.43
N LEU A 200 -10.33 -10.62 6.79
CA LEU A 200 -10.47 -10.15 8.17
C LEU A 200 -11.90 -9.76 8.53
N ASN A 201 -12.71 -9.39 7.53
CA ASN A 201 -14.12 -9.02 7.68
C ASN A 201 -14.36 -8.03 8.83
N PRO A 202 -13.84 -6.78 8.72
CA PRO A 202 -13.98 -5.77 9.75
C PRO A 202 -15.45 -5.38 9.94
N GLN A 203 -15.84 -5.06 11.18
CA GLN A 203 -17.21 -4.77 11.55
C GLN A 203 -17.40 -3.30 11.99
N PRO A 204 -18.61 -2.75 11.91
CA PRO A 204 -18.90 -1.44 12.49
C PRO A 204 -18.50 -1.34 13.96
N GLY A 205 -17.80 -0.27 14.32
CA GLY A 205 -17.26 -0.04 15.66
C GLY A 205 -15.81 -0.52 15.84
N ASP A 206 -15.22 -1.22 14.85
CA ASP A 206 -13.88 -1.77 14.97
C ASP A 206 -12.79 -0.69 15.03
N ARG A 207 -11.78 -0.97 15.84
CA ARG A 207 -10.50 -0.27 15.87
C ARG A 207 -9.52 -1.05 14.98
N ILE A 208 -9.09 -0.44 13.89
CA ILE A 208 -8.18 -1.02 12.90
C ILE A 208 -6.80 -0.42 13.11
N CYS A 209 -5.77 -1.26 13.24
CA CYS A 209 -4.40 -0.81 13.43
C CYS A 209 -3.45 -1.40 12.39
N ASP A 210 -2.55 -0.57 11.88
CA ASP A 210 -1.41 -1.01 11.08
C ASP A 210 -0.11 -0.48 11.70
N PRO A 211 0.70 -1.36 12.34
CA PRO A 211 1.94 -0.97 13.00
C PRO A 211 3.11 -0.67 12.05
N ALA A 212 2.93 -0.83 10.75
CA ALA A 212 3.88 -0.49 9.69
C ALA A 212 3.13 0.16 8.52
N ILE A 213 2.35 1.21 8.81
CA ILE A 213 1.24 1.69 7.98
C ILE A 213 1.65 2.17 6.59
N GLY A 214 2.92 2.53 6.38
CA GLY A 214 3.39 3.01 5.10
C GLY A 214 2.62 4.22 4.59
N SER A 215 2.06 4.13 3.40
CA SER A 215 1.21 5.17 2.81
C SER A 215 -0.24 5.18 3.32
N GLY A 216 -0.63 4.22 4.16
CA GLY A 216 -1.98 4.05 4.66
C GLY A 216 -2.93 3.32 3.72
N SER A 217 -2.47 2.90 2.52
CA SER A 217 -3.33 2.28 1.51
C SER A 217 -4.03 1.01 2.00
N LEU A 218 -3.30 0.14 2.70
CA LEU A 218 -3.87 -1.10 3.27
C LEU A 218 -4.96 -0.79 4.28
N SER A 219 -4.69 0.08 5.25
CA SER A 219 -5.66 0.44 6.31
C SER A 219 -6.90 1.15 5.76
N ILE A 220 -6.74 1.99 4.73
CA ILE A 220 -7.86 2.64 4.04
C ILE A 220 -8.74 1.58 3.38
N THR A 221 -8.16 0.65 2.62
CA THR A 221 -8.91 -0.43 1.96
C THR A 221 -9.64 -1.33 2.98
N VAL A 222 -9.00 -1.65 4.11
CA VAL A 222 -9.65 -2.43 5.18
C VAL A 222 -10.82 -1.66 5.81
N ALA A 223 -10.67 -0.35 6.02
CA ALA A 223 -11.73 0.48 6.59
C ALA A 223 -12.91 0.69 5.62
N GLU A 224 -12.66 0.65 4.31
CA GLU A 224 -13.70 0.76 3.28
C GLU A 224 -14.60 -0.48 3.18
N GLU A 225 -14.16 -1.66 3.68
CA GLU A 225 -15.00 -2.85 3.80
C GLU A 225 -16.02 -2.76 4.95
N VAL A 226 -15.86 -1.82 5.88
CA VAL A 226 -16.80 -1.62 6.98
C VAL A 226 -18.07 -0.94 6.48
N ASP A 227 -19.23 -1.54 6.73
CA ASP A 227 -20.51 -0.93 6.41
C ASP A 227 -20.69 0.42 7.14
N GLY A 228 -20.77 1.48 6.40
CA GLY A 228 -20.82 2.85 6.92
C GLY A 228 -19.44 3.42 7.24
N ARG A 229 -19.36 4.40 8.15
CA ARG A 229 -18.09 5.03 8.57
C ARG A 229 -17.85 4.90 10.08
N ASP A 230 -18.38 3.87 10.69
CA ASP A 230 -18.21 3.58 12.13
C ASP A 230 -16.98 2.69 12.33
N TYR A 231 -15.80 3.30 12.27
CA TYR A 231 -14.51 2.67 12.55
C TYR A 231 -13.49 3.71 13.00
N ARG A 232 -12.37 3.25 13.55
CA ARG A 232 -11.21 4.09 13.85
C ARG A 232 -9.94 3.46 13.33
N ILE A 233 -9.12 4.25 12.61
CA ILE A 233 -7.82 3.84 12.10
C ILE A 233 -6.72 4.33 13.05
N TYR A 234 -5.79 3.44 13.34
CA TYR A 234 -4.56 3.69 14.08
C TYR A 234 -3.39 3.17 13.26
N GLY A 235 -2.25 3.85 13.35
CA GLY A 235 -1.07 3.37 12.64
C GLY A 235 0.22 3.96 13.15
N GLN A 236 1.31 3.26 12.87
CA GLN A 236 2.66 3.70 13.19
C GLN A 236 3.56 3.60 11.95
N GLU A 237 4.40 4.61 11.75
CA GLU A 237 5.34 4.67 10.63
C GLU A 237 6.65 5.29 11.11
N SER A 238 7.76 4.61 10.84
CA SER A 238 9.10 5.06 11.26
C SER A 238 9.71 6.11 10.35
N ASN A 239 9.33 6.12 9.06
CA ASN A 239 9.83 7.09 8.09
C ASN A 239 8.94 8.33 8.06
N GLY A 240 9.49 9.49 8.49
CA GLY A 240 8.72 10.74 8.58
C GLY A 240 8.17 11.24 7.26
N SER A 241 8.82 10.98 6.12
CA SER A 241 8.28 11.34 4.80
C SER A 241 7.08 10.47 4.45
N THR A 242 7.16 9.16 4.71
CA THR A 242 6.07 8.21 4.46
C THR A 242 4.91 8.46 5.41
N TRP A 243 5.19 8.76 6.68
CA TRP A 243 4.18 9.18 7.66
C TRP A 243 3.39 10.42 7.18
N ALA A 244 4.08 11.43 6.67
CA ALA A 244 3.43 12.64 6.13
C ALA A 244 2.52 12.31 4.94
N LEU A 245 2.97 11.42 4.03
CA LEU A 245 2.14 10.95 2.92
C LEU A 245 0.90 10.20 3.41
N CYS A 246 1.04 9.35 4.43
CA CYS A 246 -0.07 8.65 5.06
C CYS A 246 -1.10 9.63 5.65
N LYS A 247 -0.64 10.64 6.41
CA LYS A 247 -1.52 11.68 6.98
C LYS A 247 -2.33 12.39 5.89
N MET A 248 -1.68 12.81 4.81
CA MET A 248 -2.37 13.44 3.68
C MET A 248 -3.38 12.48 3.04
N ASN A 249 -3.01 11.20 2.86
CA ASN A 249 -3.90 10.18 2.31
C ASN A 249 -5.17 10.01 3.16
N MET A 250 -5.03 9.91 4.48
CA MET A 250 -6.16 9.84 5.41
C MET A 250 -7.09 11.05 5.27
N PHE A 251 -6.53 12.26 5.18
CA PHE A 251 -7.35 13.46 4.97
C PHE A 251 -8.08 13.46 3.63
N LEU A 252 -7.45 13.00 2.56
CA LEU A 252 -8.07 12.94 1.23
C LEU A 252 -9.21 11.93 1.13
N HIS A 253 -9.20 10.90 1.99
CA HIS A 253 -10.29 9.92 2.14
C HIS A 253 -11.31 10.30 3.22
N GLY A 254 -11.21 11.49 3.80
CA GLY A 254 -12.15 11.94 4.84
C GLY A 254 -12.00 11.22 6.17
N MET A 255 -10.86 10.59 6.42
CA MET A 255 -10.54 9.81 7.62
C MET A 255 -9.79 10.65 8.66
N ASP A 256 -10.33 11.83 8.99
CA ASP A 256 -9.68 12.83 9.86
C ASP A 256 -9.41 12.35 11.28
N ALA A 257 -10.17 11.35 11.74
CA ALA A 257 -10.04 10.76 13.07
C ALA A 257 -8.94 9.70 13.17
N ALA A 258 -8.23 9.43 12.07
CA ALA A 258 -7.12 8.47 12.06
C ALA A 258 -5.96 8.97 12.94
N ASP A 259 -5.53 8.12 13.88
CA ASP A 259 -4.40 8.39 14.78
C ASP A 259 -3.13 7.72 14.24
N ILE A 260 -2.36 8.49 13.49
CA ILE A 260 -1.14 8.01 12.83
C ILE A 260 0.08 8.60 13.52
N ARG A 261 0.91 7.74 14.13
CA ARG A 261 2.08 8.12 14.90
C ARG A 261 3.37 7.95 14.10
N TRP A 262 4.26 8.92 14.23
CA TRP A 262 5.61 8.82 13.67
C TRP A 262 6.56 8.27 14.71
N CYS A 263 6.77 6.97 14.70
CA CYS A 263 7.61 6.27 15.68
C CYS A 263 8.13 4.93 15.14
N ASP A 264 9.10 4.37 15.84
CA ASP A 264 9.59 3.00 15.61
C ASP A 264 8.75 2.01 16.42
N THR A 265 7.89 1.28 15.77
CA THR A 265 6.98 0.30 16.38
C THR A 265 7.68 -0.75 17.22
N LEU A 266 8.87 -1.19 16.80
CA LEU A 266 9.56 -2.28 17.48
C LEU A 266 10.35 -1.80 18.70
N ASN A 267 10.94 -0.60 18.62
CA ASN A 267 11.82 -0.10 19.68
C ASN A 267 11.15 0.94 20.59
N SER A 268 10.23 1.73 20.06
CA SER A 268 9.54 2.80 20.80
C SER A 268 8.11 3.01 20.27
N PRO A 269 7.22 2.02 20.47
CA PRO A 269 5.81 2.16 20.05
C PRO A 269 5.13 3.33 20.78
N ASP A 270 4.31 4.09 20.06
CA ASP A 270 3.66 5.30 20.59
C ASP A 270 2.11 5.16 20.70
N LEU A 271 1.56 4.05 20.23
CA LEU A 271 0.16 3.67 20.48
C LEU A 271 0.08 2.97 21.85
N VAL A 272 0.23 3.77 22.89
CA VAL A 272 0.29 3.35 24.31
C VAL A 272 -0.74 4.15 25.11
N GLU A 273 -1.43 3.49 26.03
CA GLU A 273 -2.37 4.08 26.96
C GLU A 273 -2.15 3.48 28.36
N ASN A 274 -1.99 4.32 29.40
CA ASN A 274 -1.71 3.90 30.76
C ASN A 274 -0.49 2.99 30.91
N ASP A 275 0.58 3.27 30.18
CA ASP A 275 1.84 2.50 30.12
C ASP A 275 1.68 1.08 29.53
N GLU A 276 0.56 0.76 28.88
CA GLU A 276 0.29 -0.49 28.19
C GLU A 276 0.06 -0.24 26.70
N LEU A 277 0.34 -1.23 25.84
CA LEU A 277 0.02 -1.18 24.43
C LEU A 277 -1.49 -1.09 24.23
N MET A 278 -1.93 -0.17 23.38
CA MET A 278 -3.31 -0.11 22.93
C MET A 278 -3.69 -1.41 22.22
N THR A 279 -4.96 -1.83 22.36
CA THR A 279 -5.46 -3.04 21.69
C THR A 279 -6.55 -2.73 20.68
N PHE A 280 -6.62 -3.56 19.62
CA PHE A 280 -7.41 -3.32 18.43
C PHE A 280 -8.22 -4.56 18.04
N ASP A 281 -9.34 -4.35 17.37
CA ASP A 281 -10.18 -5.45 16.85
C ASP A 281 -9.52 -6.13 15.66
N ILE A 282 -8.97 -5.31 14.74
CA ILE A 282 -8.26 -5.74 13.56
C ILE A 282 -6.85 -5.15 13.57
N VAL A 283 -5.84 -6.00 13.40
CA VAL A 283 -4.45 -5.57 13.19
C VAL A 283 -3.98 -6.09 11.84
N VAL A 284 -3.61 -5.18 10.95
CA VAL A 284 -3.14 -5.55 9.60
C VAL A 284 -1.75 -5.00 9.37
N ALA A 285 -0.92 -5.67 8.58
CA ALA A 285 0.30 -5.09 8.09
C ALA A 285 0.86 -5.82 6.86
N ASN A 286 1.58 -5.04 6.05
CA ASN A 286 2.59 -5.52 5.13
C ASN A 286 3.95 -4.98 5.62
N PRO A 287 4.55 -5.59 6.67
CA PRO A 287 5.78 -5.08 7.25
C PRO A 287 6.97 -5.25 6.29
N PRO A 288 8.07 -4.49 6.47
CA PRO A 288 9.24 -4.64 5.63
C PRO A 288 9.83 -6.05 5.76
N PHE A 289 9.92 -6.77 4.61
CA PHE A 289 10.39 -8.16 4.59
C PHE A 289 11.84 -8.30 5.03
N SER A 290 12.07 -9.16 6.01
CA SER A 290 13.41 -9.49 6.51
C SER A 290 14.24 -8.26 6.89
N LEU A 291 13.63 -7.30 7.59
CA LEU A 291 14.32 -6.10 8.09
C LEU A 291 15.50 -6.49 8.98
N ASP A 292 16.71 -6.01 8.62
CA ASP A 292 17.94 -6.19 9.39
C ASP A 292 18.09 -5.07 10.46
N LYS A 293 18.80 -5.38 11.54
CA LYS A 293 19.15 -4.41 12.61
C LYS A 293 17.94 -3.71 13.25
N TRP A 294 16.88 -4.46 13.46
CA TRP A 294 15.60 -3.97 13.96
C TRP A 294 15.56 -3.65 15.48
N GLY A 295 16.68 -3.74 16.21
CA GLY A 295 16.71 -3.51 17.65
C GLY A 295 16.63 -4.79 18.49
N LYS A 296 17.17 -5.92 17.99
CA LYS A 296 17.15 -7.20 18.72
C LYS A 296 17.73 -7.13 20.13
N GLU A 297 18.73 -6.31 20.34
CA GLU A 297 19.42 -6.24 21.66
C GLU A 297 18.49 -5.59 22.69
N GLU A 298 17.73 -4.60 22.28
CA GLU A 298 16.73 -3.88 23.07
C GLU A 298 15.50 -4.76 23.37
N ALA A 299 15.19 -5.71 22.49
CA ALA A 299 14.04 -6.61 22.64
C ALA A 299 14.11 -7.54 23.87
N LYS A 300 15.28 -7.68 24.48
CA LYS A 300 15.45 -8.46 25.73
C LYS A 300 14.80 -7.78 26.93
N ASP A 301 14.77 -6.46 26.89
CA ASP A 301 14.27 -5.60 27.95
C ASP A 301 12.95 -4.92 27.54
N ASP A 302 12.20 -5.56 26.60
CA ASP A 302 10.93 -5.03 26.11
C ASP A 302 9.92 -4.84 27.25
N PRO A 303 9.49 -3.60 27.55
CA PRO A 303 8.60 -3.33 28.68
C PRO A 303 7.21 -3.95 28.52
N TYR A 304 6.82 -4.31 27.30
CA TYR A 304 5.50 -4.86 26.97
C TYR A 304 5.51 -6.38 26.88
N ASN A 305 6.65 -7.04 27.14
CA ASN A 305 6.80 -8.50 27.09
C ASN A 305 6.34 -9.14 25.75
N ARG A 306 6.44 -8.38 24.63
CA ARG A 306 5.99 -8.84 23.30
C ARG A 306 6.71 -10.11 22.82
N TYR A 307 7.95 -10.30 23.25
CA TYR A 307 8.83 -11.37 22.75
C TYR A 307 8.94 -12.57 23.69
N HIS A 308 7.94 -12.82 24.54
CA HIS A 308 7.92 -13.93 25.48
C HIS A 308 7.98 -15.32 24.79
N ARG A 309 7.52 -15.45 23.55
CA ARG A 309 7.63 -16.66 22.73
C ARG A 309 9.04 -16.87 22.16
N GLY A 310 9.87 -15.84 22.19
CA GLY A 310 11.24 -15.86 21.71
C GLY A 310 11.60 -14.59 20.94
N ILE A 311 12.91 -14.25 20.99
CA ILE A 311 13.43 -13.06 20.28
C ILE A 311 13.86 -13.48 18.88
N PRO A 312 13.32 -12.84 17.80
CA PRO A 312 13.70 -13.13 16.42
C PRO A 312 15.18 -12.88 16.11
N PRO A 313 15.71 -13.43 15.00
CA PRO A 313 17.09 -13.18 14.57
C PRO A 313 17.33 -11.70 14.29
N LYS A 314 18.57 -11.20 14.50
CA LYS A 314 18.95 -9.80 14.24
C LYS A 314 18.71 -9.38 12.78
N SER A 315 18.89 -10.29 11.85
CA SER A 315 18.77 -10.04 10.40
C SER A 315 17.35 -10.14 9.85
N ARG A 316 16.33 -10.37 10.71
CA ARG A 316 14.95 -10.61 10.25
C ARG A 316 13.96 -10.23 11.35
N ALA A 317 13.24 -9.15 11.13
CA ALA A 317 12.21 -8.65 12.04
C ALA A 317 10.83 -9.26 11.83
N ASP A 318 10.66 -10.16 10.84
CA ASP A 318 9.33 -10.66 10.45
C ASP A 318 8.51 -11.09 11.68
N TYR A 319 9.05 -11.96 12.52
CA TYR A 319 8.39 -12.38 13.77
C TYR A 319 8.38 -11.32 14.89
N ALA A 320 9.16 -10.25 14.79
CA ALA A 320 9.04 -9.16 15.74
C ALA A 320 7.75 -8.35 15.46
N PHE A 321 7.44 -8.08 14.20
CA PHE A 321 6.17 -7.48 13.81
C PHE A 321 4.99 -8.40 14.12
N ILE A 322 5.06 -9.70 13.76
CA ILE A 322 3.98 -10.66 14.04
C ILE A 322 3.64 -10.71 15.53
N GLN A 323 4.65 -10.80 16.41
CA GLN A 323 4.43 -10.82 17.85
C GLN A 323 3.85 -9.49 18.37
N HIS A 324 4.35 -8.33 17.89
CA HIS A 324 3.77 -7.04 18.22
C HIS A 324 2.30 -6.97 17.80
N MET A 325 1.95 -7.42 16.60
CA MET A 325 0.56 -7.44 16.10
C MET A 325 -0.35 -8.31 16.96
N ILE A 326 0.16 -9.46 17.42
CA ILE A 326 -0.59 -10.37 18.31
C ILE A 326 -0.84 -9.70 19.67
N GLU A 327 0.19 -9.08 20.26
CA GLU A 327 0.05 -8.44 21.57
C GLU A 327 -0.83 -7.18 21.53
N THR A 328 -0.95 -6.54 20.37
CA THR A 328 -1.86 -5.41 20.14
C THR A 328 -3.23 -5.80 19.61
N ALA A 329 -3.49 -7.07 19.32
CA ALA A 329 -4.84 -7.57 19.03
C ALA A 329 -5.61 -7.84 20.32
N LYS A 330 -6.88 -7.41 20.40
CA LYS A 330 -7.75 -7.62 21.57
C LYS A 330 -7.78 -9.08 22.00
N GLU A 331 -7.71 -9.31 23.30
CA GLU A 331 -7.87 -10.65 23.87
C GLU A 331 -9.24 -11.25 23.50
N LYS A 332 -9.23 -12.54 23.11
CA LYS A 332 -10.42 -13.35 22.81
C LYS A 332 -11.28 -12.91 21.62
N SER A 333 -10.94 -11.81 20.93
CA SER A 333 -11.73 -11.32 19.79
C SER A 333 -10.90 -10.75 18.64
N GLY A 334 -9.67 -10.31 18.91
CA GLY A 334 -8.83 -9.64 17.94
C GLY A 334 -8.37 -10.57 16.82
N LYS A 335 -8.33 -10.04 15.61
CA LYS A 335 -7.82 -10.71 14.42
C LYS A 335 -6.58 -10.00 13.90
N VAL A 336 -5.63 -10.78 13.38
CA VAL A 336 -4.41 -10.27 12.75
C VAL A 336 -4.31 -10.82 11.33
N GLY A 337 -4.08 -9.93 10.38
CA GLY A 337 -3.76 -10.31 9.01
C GLY A 337 -2.41 -9.73 8.60
N VAL A 338 -1.44 -10.58 8.35
CA VAL A 338 -0.08 -10.15 8.03
C VAL A 338 0.42 -10.77 6.73
N ILE A 339 1.02 -9.93 5.90
CA ILE A 339 1.70 -10.36 4.68
C ILE A 339 3.15 -10.69 5.04
N VAL A 340 3.58 -11.89 4.68
CA VAL A 340 4.90 -12.42 5.06
C VAL A 340 5.62 -13.05 3.88
N PRO A 341 6.97 -13.00 3.82
CA PRO A 341 7.72 -13.81 2.87
C PRO A 341 7.62 -15.29 3.24
N HIS A 342 7.60 -16.19 2.26
CA HIS A 342 7.46 -17.63 2.49
C HIS A 342 8.44 -18.21 3.52
N GLY A 343 9.63 -17.62 3.64
CA GLY A 343 10.62 -18.05 4.64
C GLY A 343 10.11 -18.05 6.07
N VAL A 344 9.19 -17.18 6.45
CA VAL A 344 8.55 -17.14 7.77
C VAL A 344 7.85 -18.47 8.09
N LEU A 345 7.32 -19.13 7.08
CA LEU A 345 6.55 -20.36 7.23
C LEU A 345 7.41 -21.59 7.60
N PHE A 346 8.72 -21.59 7.24
CA PHE A 346 9.53 -22.82 7.36
C PHE A 346 10.93 -22.64 7.96
N ARG A 347 11.43 -21.41 8.13
CA ARG A 347 12.76 -21.24 8.71
C ARG A 347 12.84 -21.81 10.12
N SER A 348 13.97 -22.44 10.44
CA SER A 348 14.25 -23.07 11.73
C SER A 348 14.86 -22.08 12.76
N GLY A 349 15.31 -22.60 13.90
CA GLY A 349 15.98 -21.85 14.94
C GLY A 349 15.01 -21.00 15.78
N ALA A 350 15.30 -19.71 15.97
CA ALA A 350 14.44 -18.83 16.77
C ALA A 350 13.06 -18.66 16.15
N GLU A 351 12.99 -18.47 14.81
CA GLU A 351 11.72 -18.35 14.08
C GLU A 351 10.87 -19.63 14.19
N GLY A 352 11.52 -20.81 14.12
CA GLY A 352 10.82 -22.09 14.30
C GLY A 352 10.19 -22.23 15.70
N ARG A 353 10.92 -21.86 16.77
CA ARG A 353 10.38 -21.90 18.14
C ARG A 353 9.21 -20.93 18.35
N ILE A 354 9.28 -19.72 17.79
CA ILE A 354 8.18 -18.77 17.88
C ILE A 354 6.96 -19.30 17.14
N ARG A 355 7.15 -19.84 15.95
CA ARG A 355 6.07 -20.45 15.14
C ARG A 355 5.41 -21.62 15.86
N GLU A 356 6.21 -22.53 16.44
CA GLU A 356 5.73 -23.61 17.27
C GLU A 356 4.87 -23.11 18.44
N ALA A 357 5.32 -22.06 19.15
CA ALA A 357 4.56 -21.47 20.25
C ALA A 357 3.22 -20.91 19.76
N LEU A 358 3.18 -20.15 18.63
CA LEU A 358 1.95 -19.61 18.07
C LEU A 358 0.94 -20.69 17.68
N ILE A 359 1.41 -21.81 17.16
CA ILE A 359 0.55 -22.96 16.79
C ILE A 359 0.01 -23.64 18.04
N LYS A 360 0.87 -23.87 19.05
CA LYS A 360 0.46 -24.49 20.33
C LYS A 360 -0.50 -23.60 21.14
N GLU A 361 -0.41 -22.29 21.00
CA GLU A 361 -1.36 -21.32 21.56
C GLU A 361 -2.67 -21.25 20.75
N ASN A 362 -2.80 -22.02 19.70
CA ASN A 362 -3.96 -22.08 18.80
C ASN A 362 -4.32 -20.73 18.16
N LEU A 363 -3.32 -19.92 17.78
CA LEU A 363 -3.53 -18.58 17.24
C LEU A 363 -3.62 -18.54 15.72
N VAL A 364 -2.88 -19.40 15.00
CA VAL A 364 -2.85 -19.40 13.53
C VAL A 364 -4.12 -20.05 12.99
N GLU A 365 -4.92 -19.32 12.24
CA GLU A 365 -6.17 -19.79 11.63
C GLU A 365 -5.97 -20.31 10.22
N ALA A 366 -5.27 -19.50 9.38
CA ALA A 366 -5.03 -19.88 7.99
C ALA A 366 -3.70 -19.33 7.46
N VAL A 367 -3.19 -20.00 6.43
CA VAL A 367 -2.06 -19.57 5.62
C VAL A 367 -2.47 -19.60 4.15
N VAL A 368 -2.44 -18.43 3.48
CA VAL A 368 -2.81 -18.27 2.08
C VAL A 368 -1.56 -17.95 1.26
N GLY A 369 -1.16 -18.85 0.37
CA GLY A 369 -0.05 -18.65 -0.57
C GLY A 369 -0.51 -17.79 -1.74
N LEU A 370 0.23 -16.71 -2.00
CA LEU A 370 -0.06 -15.78 -3.07
C LEU A 370 0.79 -16.08 -4.32
N PRO A 371 0.36 -15.66 -5.51
CA PRO A 371 1.16 -15.72 -6.71
C PRO A 371 2.49 -14.98 -6.59
N GLU A 372 3.48 -15.43 -7.33
CA GLU A 372 4.74 -14.72 -7.48
C GLU A 372 4.55 -13.36 -8.17
N ASN A 373 5.51 -12.46 -7.99
CA ASN A 373 5.59 -11.20 -8.71
C ASN A 373 4.34 -10.29 -8.56
N LEU A 374 3.67 -10.32 -7.40
CA LEU A 374 2.59 -9.36 -7.05
C LEU A 374 3.16 -8.07 -6.46
N PHE A 375 4.22 -8.15 -5.65
CA PHE A 375 4.76 -7.02 -4.90
C PHE A 375 5.84 -6.27 -5.67
N PHE A 376 5.87 -4.94 -5.50
CA PHE A 376 6.88 -4.11 -6.14
C PHE A 376 8.28 -4.45 -5.64
N GLY A 377 9.24 -4.56 -6.57
CA GLY A 377 10.65 -4.77 -6.26
C GLY A 377 11.05 -6.16 -5.80
N THR A 378 10.14 -7.12 -5.74
CA THR A 378 10.44 -8.52 -5.46
C THR A 378 9.62 -9.46 -6.33
N GLY A 379 10.28 -10.45 -6.93
CA GLY A 379 9.60 -11.55 -7.63
C GLY A 379 9.27 -12.74 -6.71
N ILE A 380 9.65 -12.65 -5.43
CA ILE A 380 9.44 -13.74 -4.48
C ILE A 380 7.96 -13.78 -4.08
N PRO A 381 7.32 -14.97 -4.12
CA PRO A 381 5.96 -15.11 -3.65
C PRO A 381 5.87 -14.80 -2.15
N ALA A 382 4.79 -14.17 -1.74
CA ALA A 382 4.44 -13.93 -0.34
C ALA A 382 3.26 -14.81 0.08
N ALA A 383 2.99 -14.84 1.37
CA ALA A 383 1.81 -15.47 1.93
C ALA A 383 1.09 -14.50 2.86
N ILE A 384 -0.21 -14.70 3.03
CA ILE A 384 -0.99 -14.07 4.09
C ILE A 384 -1.10 -15.07 5.23
N MET A 385 -0.77 -14.65 6.45
CA MET A 385 -1.03 -15.40 7.66
C MET A 385 -2.18 -14.74 8.41
N ILE A 386 -3.24 -15.49 8.66
CA ILE A 386 -4.38 -15.06 9.47
C ILE A 386 -4.26 -15.63 10.86
N ILE A 387 -4.30 -14.76 11.85
CA ILE A 387 -4.26 -15.07 13.27
C ILE A 387 -5.57 -14.61 13.88
N ASN A 388 -6.19 -15.48 14.66
CA ASN A 388 -7.50 -15.23 15.26
C ASN A 388 -7.48 -15.61 16.74
N LYS A 389 -7.57 -14.64 17.63
CA LYS A 389 -7.64 -14.86 19.08
C LYS A 389 -9.01 -15.41 19.56
N ALA A 390 -10.02 -15.42 18.67
CA ALA A 390 -11.33 -16.03 18.92
C ALA A 390 -11.44 -17.45 18.34
N LYS A 391 -10.35 -18.02 17.82
CA LYS A 391 -10.32 -19.34 17.18
C LYS A 391 -10.75 -20.44 18.15
N GLU A 392 -11.78 -21.20 17.79
CA GLU A 392 -12.29 -22.33 18.61
C GLU A 392 -11.79 -23.68 18.12
N ARG A 393 -11.49 -23.84 16.82
CA ARG A 393 -10.95 -25.07 16.21
C ARG A 393 -9.44 -25.13 16.34
N ASP A 394 -8.87 -26.32 16.36
CA ASP A 394 -7.42 -26.49 16.50
C ASP A 394 -6.69 -26.63 15.15
N ASP A 395 -7.45 -26.88 14.06
CA ASP A 395 -6.91 -27.08 12.72
C ASP A 395 -6.43 -25.76 12.09
N ILE A 396 -5.53 -25.86 11.11
CA ILE A 396 -5.07 -24.72 10.30
C ILE A 396 -5.47 -24.95 8.84
N LEU A 397 -6.09 -23.96 8.22
CA LEU A 397 -6.41 -23.98 6.79
C LEU A 397 -5.24 -23.49 5.96
N PHE A 398 -4.82 -24.28 4.98
CA PHE A 398 -3.85 -23.90 3.97
C PHE A 398 -4.57 -23.69 2.63
N ILE A 399 -4.31 -22.56 1.97
CA ILE A 399 -4.81 -22.24 0.63
C ILE A 399 -3.62 -21.95 -0.28
N ASP A 400 -3.47 -22.69 -1.37
CA ASP A 400 -2.51 -22.39 -2.42
C ASP A 400 -3.19 -21.64 -3.57
N ALA A 401 -3.08 -20.32 -3.56
CA ALA A 401 -3.58 -19.45 -4.62
C ALA A 401 -2.50 -19.07 -5.64
N SER A 402 -1.33 -19.71 -5.62
CA SER A 402 -0.17 -19.35 -6.43
C SER A 402 -0.41 -19.36 -7.94
N LYS A 403 -1.42 -20.11 -8.42
CA LYS A 403 -1.77 -20.23 -9.85
C LYS A 403 -2.91 -19.27 -10.28
N GLY A 404 -3.55 -18.56 -9.34
CA GLY A 404 -4.70 -17.68 -9.59
C GLY A 404 -4.28 -16.23 -9.81
N PHE A 405 -3.96 -15.83 -11.05
CA PHE A 405 -3.58 -14.45 -11.36
C PHE A 405 -3.70 -14.12 -12.86
N GLU A 406 -3.72 -12.84 -13.16
CA GLU A 406 -3.50 -12.31 -14.50
C GLU A 406 -2.04 -11.90 -14.66
N LYS A 407 -1.39 -12.39 -15.73
CA LYS A 407 0.01 -12.06 -16.01
C LYS A 407 0.14 -10.64 -16.56
N GLY A 408 0.79 -9.76 -15.82
CA GLY A 408 1.11 -8.42 -16.26
C GLY A 408 2.52 -8.32 -16.86
N THR A 409 2.82 -7.18 -17.49
CA THR A 409 4.14 -6.92 -18.09
C THR A 409 5.24 -6.67 -17.06
N ARG A 410 4.92 -6.04 -15.94
CA ARG A 410 5.85 -5.74 -14.83
C ARG A 410 5.52 -6.56 -13.59
N GLN A 411 4.24 -6.77 -13.31
CA GLN A 411 3.73 -7.49 -12.16
C GLN A 411 2.50 -8.28 -12.52
N ASN A 412 2.29 -9.38 -11.82
CA ASN A 412 1.05 -10.14 -11.85
C ASN A 412 -0.02 -9.42 -11.03
N LYS A 413 -1.29 -9.73 -11.26
CA LYS A 413 -2.42 -9.15 -10.55
C LYS A 413 -3.41 -10.25 -10.15
N LEU A 414 -3.94 -10.16 -8.94
CA LEU A 414 -5.11 -10.95 -8.57
C LEU A 414 -6.35 -10.36 -9.25
N ARG A 415 -7.16 -11.23 -9.84
CA ARG A 415 -8.47 -10.84 -10.39
C ARG A 415 -9.53 -10.98 -9.30
N ASP A 416 -10.67 -10.33 -9.47
CA ASP A 416 -11.80 -10.45 -8.53
C ASP A 416 -12.22 -11.91 -8.33
N VAL A 417 -12.22 -12.72 -9.40
CA VAL A 417 -12.54 -14.15 -9.33
C VAL A 417 -11.54 -14.97 -8.51
N ASP A 418 -10.28 -14.55 -8.49
CA ASP A 418 -9.23 -15.19 -7.67
C ASP A 418 -9.42 -14.83 -6.19
N ILE A 419 -9.71 -13.55 -5.91
CA ILE A 419 -10.03 -13.05 -4.57
C ILE A 419 -11.27 -13.75 -4.03
N ASP A 420 -12.37 -13.78 -4.79
CA ASP A 420 -13.63 -14.39 -4.38
C ASP A 420 -13.47 -15.89 -4.10
N LYS A 421 -12.65 -16.59 -4.90
CA LYS A 421 -12.35 -18.01 -4.69
C LYS A 421 -11.60 -18.23 -3.37
N ILE A 422 -10.60 -17.39 -3.06
CA ILE A 422 -9.83 -17.48 -1.80
C ILE A 422 -10.76 -17.23 -0.62
N VAL A 423 -11.54 -16.13 -0.67
CA VAL A 423 -12.46 -15.73 0.41
C VAL A 423 -13.51 -16.80 0.65
N ALA A 424 -14.19 -17.28 -0.40
CA ALA A 424 -15.20 -18.34 -0.28
C ALA A 424 -14.62 -19.65 0.32
N THR A 425 -13.37 -20.01 -0.03
CA THR A 425 -12.72 -21.18 0.54
C THR A 425 -12.36 -20.99 2.02
N PHE A 426 -11.91 -19.79 2.38
CA PHE A 426 -11.60 -19.41 3.76
C PHE A 426 -12.87 -19.42 4.64
N GLU A 427 -13.95 -18.80 4.18
CA GLU A 427 -15.22 -18.73 4.91
C GLU A 427 -15.88 -20.09 5.10
N ALA A 428 -15.87 -20.92 4.05
CA ALA A 428 -16.37 -22.28 4.12
C ALA A 428 -15.48 -23.19 4.98
N PHE A 429 -14.20 -22.81 5.16
CA PHE A 429 -13.17 -23.59 5.82
C PHE A 429 -13.16 -25.04 5.31
N GLU A 430 -12.94 -25.20 4.01
CA GLU A 430 -13.09 -26.48 3.30
C GLU A 430 -11.84 -26.90 2.55
N GLU A 431 -11.67 -28.22 2.42
CA GLU A 431 -10.64 -28.80 1.55
C GLU A 431 -11.09 -28.81 0.09
N LYS A 432 -10.17 -28.46 -0.80
CA LYS A 432 -10.35 -28.53 -2.25
C LYS A 432 -9.12 -29.17 -2.88
N ASP A 433 -9.33 -30.17 -3.71
CA ASP A 433 -8.23 -30.84 -4.42
C ASP A 433 -7.28 -29.85 -5.07
N LYS A 434 -5.97 -30.02 -4.82
CA LYS A 434 -4.88 -29.18 -5.34
C LYS A 434 -4.99 -27.67 -5.04
N TYR A 435 -5.79 -27.28 -4.06
CA TYR A 435 -6.05 -25.87 -3.76
C TYR A 435 -6.08 -25.53 -2.28
N SER A 436 -6.74 -26.34 -1.45
CA SER A 436 -6.80 -26.10 0.00
C SER A 436 -6.79 -27.39 0.80
N TYR A 437 -6.23 -27.32 2.01
CA TYR A 437 -6.07 -28.43 2.92
C TYR A 437 -6.25 -27.98 4.37
N ILE A 438 -6.84 -28.82 5.20
CA ILE A 438 -7.03 -28.57 6.63
C ILE A 438 -6.08 -29.48 7.43
N ALA A 439 -5.02 -28.90 7.97
CA ALA A 439 -4.03 -29.63 8.74
C ALA A 439 -4.43 -29.78 10.20
N SER A 440 -4.45 -31.01 10.71
CA SER A 440 -4.71 -31.29 12.11
C SER A 440 -3.49 -30.97 13.01
N PRO A 441 -3.67 -30.75 14.32
CA PRO A 441 -2.57 -30.55 15.26
C PRO A 441 -1.52 -31.65 15.24
N ALA A 442 -1.94 -32.92 15.10
CA ALA A 442 -1.03 -34.05 15.02
C ALA A 442 -0.13 -34.01 13.78
N GLU A 443 -0.70 -33.66 12.65
CA GLU A 443 0.04 -33.49 11.39
C GLU A 443 0.99 -32.30 11.43
N LEU A 444 0.58 -31.19 12.05
CA LEU A 444 1.45 -30.03 12.26
C LEU A 444 2.66 -30.37 13.12
N GLU A 445 2.47 -31.20 14.18
CA GLU A 445 3.55 -31.69 15.03
C GLU A 445 4.48 -32.66 14.26
N GLU A 446 3.95 -33.59 13.49
CA GLU A 446 4.72 -34.52 12.63
C GLU A 446 5.57 -33.75 11.58
N ASN A 447 5.10 -32.57 11.14
CA ASN A 447 5.81 -31.68 10.25
C ASN A 447 6.73 -30.67 10.97
N ASP A 448 7.08 -30.87 12.24
CA ASP A 448 7.90 -29.94 13.04
C ASP A 448 7.35 -28.50 13.08
N TYR A 449 6.04 -28.33 13.11
CA TYR A 449 5.32 -27.05 13.05
C TYR A 449 5.73 -26.18 11.86
N ASN A 450 6.11 -26.81 10.77
CA ASN A 450 6.46 -26.16 9.51
C ASN A 450 5.17 -25.84 8.75
N LEU A 451 4.95 -24.57 8.40
CA LEU A 451 3.76 -24.10 7.69
C LEU A 451 3.98 -23.93 6.18
N ASN A 452 5.01 -24.56 5.61
CA ASN A 452 5.27 -24.46 4.17
C ASN A 452 4.13 -25.12 3.38
N ILE A 453 3.40 -24.32 2.60
CA ILE A 453 2.15 -24.70 1.93
C ILE A 453 2.27 -25.98 1.09
N PRO A 454 3.35 -26.20 0.27
CA PRO A 454 3.49 -27.44 -0.50
C PRO A 454 3.62 -28.74 0.33
N ARG A 455 3.75 -28.66 1.66
CA ARG A 455 3.68 -29.85 2.53
C ARG A 455 2.26 -30.35 2.75
N TYR A 456 1.28 -29.46 2.58
CA TYR A 456 -0.13 -29.71 2.87
C TYR A 456 -0.98 -29.71 1.60
N VAL A 457 -0.71 -28.81 0.68
CA VAL A 457 -1.43 -28.70 -0.60
C VAL A 457 -0.54 -29.25 -1.71
N ASP A 458 -0.84 -30.45 -2.20
CA ASP A 458 -0.14 -31.03 -3.34
C ASP A 458 -0.72 -30.50 -4.66
N THR A 459 -0.02 -29.56 -5.26
CA THR A 459 -0.38 -28.97 -6.56
C THR A 459 0.27 -29.65 -7.75
N PHE A 460 0.90 -30.83 -7.53
CA PHE A 460 1.56 -31.58 -8.60
C PHE A 460 0.55 -32.02 -9.65
N GLU A 461 0.81 -31.67 -10.88
CA GLU A 461 0.14 -32.21 -12.07
C GLU A 461 1.13 -33.11 -12.78
N PRO A 462 0.85 -34.42 -12.94
CA PRO A 462 1.72 -35.27 -13.74
C PRO A 462 1.80 -34.68 -15.16
N GLU A 463 3.00 -34.57 -15.67
CA GLU A 463 3.16 -34.19 -17.06
C GLU A 463 2.41 -35.20 -17.94
N PRO A 464 1.70 -34.73 -18.99
CA PRO A 464 1.03 -35.65 -19.91
C PRO A 464 2.09 -36.63 -20.46
N GLU A 465 1.75 -37.90 -20.47
CA GLU A 465 2.62 -38.92 -21.03
C GLU A 465 2.99 -38.53 -22.46
N VAL A 466 4.28 -38.34 -22.69
CA VAL A 466 4.78 -38.05 -24.04
C VAL A 466 4.62 -39.29 -24.89
N ASP A 467 3.78 -39.22 -25.90
CA ASP A 467 3.70 -40.28 -26.91
C ASP A 467 4.97 -40.25 -27.76
N ILE A 468 5.94 -41.08 -27.35
CA ILE A 468 7.26 -41.18 -27.97
C ILE A 468 7.11 -41.52 -29.45
N ALA A 469 6.12 -42.33 -29.83
CA ALA A 469 5.91 -42.73 -31.22
C ALA A 469 5.40 -41.54 -32.06
N ALA A 470 4.50 -40.74 -31.52
CA ALA A 470 4.03 -39.53 -32.19
C ALA A 470 5.14 -38.48 -32.36
N VAL A 471 5.92 -38.24 -31.30
CA VAL A 471 7.08 -37.32 -31.34
C VAL A 471 8.14 -37.82 -32.33
N GLN A 472 8.39 -39.11 -32.39
CA GLN A 472 9.37 -39.68 -33.32
C GLN A 472 8.89 -39.54 -34.79
N SER A 473 7.61 -39.73 -35.05
CA SER A 473 7.01 -39.49 -36.37
C SER A 473 7.13 -38.00 -36.77
N GLU A 474 6.88 -37.08 -35.85
CA GLU A 474 7.02 -35.62 -36.10
C GLU A 474 8.47 -35.24 -36.37
N ILE A 475 9.43 -35.87 -35.70
CA ILE A 475 10.87 -35.65 -35.97
C ILE A 475 11.22 -36.16 -37.39
N GLU A 476 10.77 -37.35 -37.80
CA GLU A 476 10.99 -37.90 -39.14
C GLU A 476 10.40 -37.01 -40.24
N ASP A 477 9.20 -36.48 -40.03
CA ASP A 477 8.53 -35.55 -40.94
C ASP A 477 9.32 -34.23 -41.08
N LEU A 478 9.75 -33.65 -39.94
CA LEU A 478 10.55 -32.41 -39.89
C LEU A 478 11.95 -32.60 -40.53
N GLU A 479 12.58 -33.76 -40.35
CA GLU A 479 13.85 -34.10 -41.02
C GLU A 479 13.68 -34.25 -42.55
N GLY A 480 12.53 -34.80 -43.00
CA GLY A 480 12.13 -34.83 -44.38
C GLY A 480 11.99 -33.42 -44.98
N GLU A 481 11.20 -32.56 -44.34
CA GLU A 481 11.03 -31.15 -44.74
C GLU A 481 12.35 -30.39 -44.78
N LEU A 482 13.21 -30.60 -43.75
CA LEU A 482 14.54 -29.98 -43.69
C LEU A 482 15.41 -30.39 -44.87
N THR A 483 15.33 -31.66 -45.27
CA THR A 483 16.08 -32.21 -46.42
C THR A 483 15.61 -31.55 -47.71
N ASP A 484 14.29 -31.45 -47.93
CA ASP A 484 13.71 -30.79 -49.10
C ASP A 484 14.10 -29.30 -49.20
N VAL A 485 14.05 -28.60 -48.04
CA VAL A 485 14.47 -27.18 -47.99
C VAL A 485 15.96 -27.02 -48.28
N ARG A 486 16.80 -27.90 -47.77
CA ARG A 486 18.25 -27.90 -48.06
C ARG A 486 18.56 -28.18 -49.52
N GLU A 487 17.83 -29.10 -50.14
CA GLU A 487 17.98 -29.37 -51.58
C GLU A 487 17.62 -28.15 -52.43
N LYS A 488 16.46 -27.53 -52.16
CA LYS A 488 16.06 -26.28 -52.82
C LYS A 488 17.05 -25.14 -52.61
N MET A 489 17.56 -24.99 -51.42
CA MET A 489 18.58 -23.99 -51.10
C MET A 489 19.85 -24.24 -51.93
N ASN A 490 20.31 -25.49 -52.04
CA ASN A 490 21.47 -25.86 -52.84
C ASN A 490 21.25 -25.63 -54.33
N GLU A 491 20.02 -25.84 -54.84
CA GLU A 491 19.66 -25.52 -56.23
C GLU A 491 19.76 -24.00 -56.48
N TYR A 492 19.19 -23.18 -55.58
CA TYR A 492 19.30 -21.72 -55.71
C TYR A 492 20.72 -21.20 -55.57
N LEU A 493 21.55 -21.78 -54.71
CA LEU A 493 22.96 -21.41 -54.58
C LEU A 493 23.74 -21.74 -55.87
N LYS A 494 23.48 -22.88 -56.50
CA LYS A 494 24.05 -23.22 -57.80
C LYS A 494 23.64 -22.26 -58.92
N GLU A 495 22.35 -21.84 -58.95
CA GLU A 495 21.87 -20.85 -59.92
C GLU A 495 22.55 -19.48 -59.73
N LEU A 496 22.86 -19.12 -58.49
CA LEU A 496 23.56 -17.88 -58.14
C LEU A 496 25.07 -17.94 -58.30
N GLY A 497 25.62 -19.11 -58.65
CA GLY A 497 27.07 -19.29 -58.87
C GLY A 497 27.88 -19.36 -57.57
N ALA A 498 27.29 -19.78 -56.46
CA ALA A 498 27.90 -19.95 -55.16
C ALA A 498 28.28 -21.43 -54.89
#